data_4296b5f09db28d5d454815851742766a
#
_entry.id   4296b5f09db28d5d454815851742766a
#
_cell.length_a   1.000
_cell.length_b   1.000
_cell.length_c   1.000
_cell.angle_alpha   90.00
_cell.angle_beta   90.00
_cell.angle_gamma   90.00
#
_symmetry.space_group_name_H-M   'P 1'
#
loop_
_entity.id
_entity.type
_entity.pdbx_description
1 polymer ?
#
loop_
_entity_poly.entity_id
_entity_poly.type
_entity_poly.pdbx_seq_one_letter_code
_entity_poly.pdbx_strand_id
1 'polypeptide(L)'
;MSSSSTTMAAIWALAIIHLLLLLPLLRSSIVFELHGDVYPTGLFYVTMNIGEPAKPYNLDVDTGSPLTWLECDAPLQSTHKGPHEAYRPTPTNVVPCDDERCVAVHRDLGLAHDCTRNPDQCDYVFGYKDGESSLGVLLADQFSLPTNNENRPNLAFGCGYDQEGGQEAGKKLVEADGVLGIGRGTGDLVSQLKQQGIITDNIFGHCLGVHGGGFLFFGGDRVPSAGVTWVPMAQNVGSHYSPGAATLNLNVQLEYPVGVTLEGSSLTKVDDDALAECWEENEPIQFVDDVKSKFKPLELTFGHGANQATMEIPPENYIVVTKTGKVCLGILNGSQIGLDRLNLIGGNTMQNYIMIYDNERARIGWARASCYEMPGLEPLIGSRL
;
A
#
# COMPACT_ATOMS: atom_id res chain seq x y z
N MET A 1 56.31 -16.67 35.85
CA MET A 1 56.03 -16.23 34.45
C MET A 1 54.68 -16.80 34.01
N SER A 2 53.55 -16.38 34.64
CA SER A 2 52.20 -16.90 34.27
C SER A 2 51.12 -15.80 34.29
N SER A 3 51.44 -14.52 34.31
CA SER A 3 50.44 -13.45 34.44
C SER A 3 50.13 -12.71 33.13
N SER A 4 50.90 -12.94 32.08
CA SER A 4 50.75 -12.16 30.81
C SER A 4 49.73 -12.76 29.82
N SER A 5 49.42 -14.04 29.94
CA SER A 5 48.53 -14.74 28.99
C SER A 5 47.04 -14.50 29.25
N THR A 6 46.62 -14.34 30.49
CA THR A 6 45.24 -14.11 30.90
C THR A 6 44.76 -12.67 30.58
N THR A 7 45.65 -11.69 30.65
CA THR A 7 45.33 -10.30 30.30
C THR A 7 45.17 -10.10 28.80
N MET A 8 45.94 -10.77 27.97
CA MET A 8 45.79 -10.73 26.50
C MET A 8 44.47 -11.37 26.05
N ALA A 9 44.11 -12.52 26.61
CA ALA A 9 42.84 -13.18 26.29
C ALA A 9 41.60 -12.34 26.67
N ALA A 10 41.66 -11.63 27.81
CA ALA A 10 40.60 -10.73 28.24
C ALA A 10 40.46 -9.48 27.33
N ILE A 11 41.58 -8.94 26.85
CA ILE A 11 41.57 -7.80 25.90
C ILE A 11 41.00 -8.23 24.56
N TRP A 12 41.36 -9.39 24.06
CA TRP A 12 40.78 -9.92 22.81
C TRP A 12 39.30 -10.23 22.94
N ALA A 13 38.85 -10.79 24.06
CA ALA A 13 37.41 -11.02 24.33
C ALA A 13 36.63 -9.69 24.40
N LEU A 14 37.14 -8.68 25.03
CA LEU A 14 36.52 -7.34 25.08
C LEU A 14 36.53 -6.66 23.70
N ALA A 15 37.59 -6.84 22.90
CA ALA A 15 37.66 -6.31 21.54
C ALA A 15 36.64 -7.01 20.61
N ILE A 16 36.46 -8.31 20.74
CA ILE A 16 35.47 -9.09 19.98
C ILE A 16 34.05 -8.71 20.41
N ILE A 17 33.79 -8.55 21.71
CA ILE A 17 32.51 -8.10 22.23
C ILE A 17 32.22 -6.66 21.75
N HIS A 18 33.20 -5.77 21.75
CA HIS A 18 33.05 -4.42 21.20
C HIS A 18 32.85 -4.43 19.69
N LEU A 19 33.55 -5.30 18.95
CA LEU A 19 33.34 -5.46 17.51
C LEU A 19 31.95 -6.03 17.18
N LEU A 20 31.44 -6.97 17.99
CA LEU A 20 30.08 -7.51 17.88
C LEU A 20 29.01 -6.48 18.28
N LEU A 21 29.32 -5.57 19.20
CA LEU A 21 28.44 -4.45 19.58
C LEU A 21 28.51 -3.28 18.59
N LEU A 22 29.60 -3.19 17.80
CA LEU A 22 29.79 -2.20 16.74
C LEU A 22 29.42 -2.72 15.35
N LEU A 23 29.07 -4.02 15.20
CA LEU A 23 28.34 -4.45 14.01
C LEU A 23 27.01 -3.68 14.05
N PRO A 24 26.81 -2.66 13.19
CA PRO A 24 25.47 -2.16 13.02
C PRO A 24 24.64 -3.38 12.67
N LEU A 25 23.62 -3.68 13.46
CA LEU A 25 22.55 -4.54 13.03
C LEU A 25 22.24 -4.03 11.63
N LEU A 26 22.61 -4.78 10.61
CA LEU A 26 22.30 -4.46 9.22
C LEU A 26 20.79 -4.45 9.16
N ARG A 27 20.23 -3.30 9.51
CA ARG A 27 18.82 -3.05 9.35
C ARG A 27 18.56 -3.15 7.87
N SER A 28 17.66 -4.00 7.47
CA SER A 28 17.35 -4.22 6.08
C SER A 28 15.96 -3.70 5.81
N SER A 29 15.86 -2.55 5.15
CA SER A 29 14.62 -2.14 4.51
C SER A 29 14.61 -2.60 3.08
N ILE A 30 13.50 -3.14 2.65
CA ILE A 30 13.22 -3.50 1.27
C ILE A 30 12.49 -2.32 0.64
N VAL A 31 12.91 -1.90 -0.53
CA VAL A 31 12.32 -0.74 -1.19
C VAL A 31 11.96 -1.08 -2.62
N PHE A 32 10.72 -0.79 -2.98
CA PHE A 32 10.20 -0.93 -4.33
C PHE A 32 9.93 0.44 -4.93
N GLU A 33 10.22 0.61 -6.21
CA GLU A 33 9.71 1.70 -7.01
C GLU A 33 8.23 1.46 -7.26
N LEU A 34 7.41 2.50 -7.09
CA LEU A 34 6.01 2.51 -7.44
C LEU A 34 5.84 3.02 -8.86
N HIS A 35 4.90 2.41 -9.56
CA HIS A 35 4.46 2.81 -10.89
C HIS A 35 2.96 3.13 -10.85
N GLY A 36 2.45 3.75 -11.93
CA GLY A 36 1.05 4.15 -11.99
C GLY A 36 0.79 5.52 -11.39
N ASP A 37 -0.46 5.93 -11.36
CA ASP A 37 -0.93 7.24 -10.90
C ASP A 37 -2.41 7.18 -10.48
N VAL A 38 -2.89 8.27 -9.86
CA VAL A 38 -4.32 8.40 -9.51
C VAL A 38 -5.18 8.51 -10.77
N TYR A 39 -4.68 9.19 -11.79
CA TYR A 39 -5.37 9.35 -13.07
C TYR A 39 -4.36 9.57 -14.19
N PRO A 40 -4.42 8.86 -15.32
CA PRO A 40 -5.53 8.01 -15.79
C PRO A 40 -5.46 6.54 -15.39
N THR A 41 -4.40 6.07 -14.71
CA THR A 41 -4.22 4.65 -14.41
C THR A 41 -5.20 4.16 -13.35
N GLY A 42 -5.39 4.96 -12.29
CA GLY A 42 -6.32 4.67 -11.20
C GLY A 42 -5.78 3.73 -10.12
N LEU A 43 -4.50 3.35 -10.20
CA LEU A 43 -3.83 2.48 -9.23
C LEU A 43 -2.33 2.79 -9.14
N PHE A 44 -1.70 2.32 -8.06
CA PHE A 44 -0.25 2.30 -7.88
C PHE A 44 0.23 0.88 -7.67
N TYR A 45 1.19 0.42 -8.45
CA TYR A 45 1.66 -0.95 -8.39
C TYR A 45 3.19 -1.04 -8.24
N VAL A 46 3.63 -2.19 -7.76
CA VAL A 46 5.03 -2.62 -7.75
C VAL A 46 5.21 -3.84 -8.64
N THR A 47 6.39 -4.00 -9.23
CA THR A 47 6.74 -5.24 -9.95
C THR A 47 7.52 -6.14 -8.99
N MET A 48 6.99 -7.34 -8.73
CA MET A 48 7.64 -8.40 -7.95
C MET A 48 8.00 -9.57 -8.83
N ASN A 49 9.20 -10.13 -8.63
CA ASN A 49 9.64 -11.33 -9.32
C ASN A 49 9.39 -12.55 -8.43
N ILE A 50 8.51 -13.47 -8.89
CA ILE A 50 8.01 -14.61 -8.11
C ILE A 50 8.22 -15.91 -8.87
N GLY A 51 8.55 -16.99 -8.13
CA GLY A 51 8.69 -18.33 -8.66
C GLY A 51 10.10 -18.73 -9.05
N GLU A 52 10.25 -19.97 -9.55
CA GLU A 52 11.50 -20.53 -10.06
C GLU A 52 11.25 -21.23 -11.41
N PRO A 53 11.71 -20.66 -12.55
CA PRO A 53 12.42 -19.39 -12.65
C PRO A 53 11.55 -18.19 -12.29
N ALA A 54 12.16 -17.13 -11.72
CA ALA A 54 11.44 -15.93 -11.33
C ALA A 54 10.84 -15.21 -12.54
N LYS A 55 9.55 -14.84 -12.45
CA LYS A 55 8.83 -14.06 -13.45
C LYS A 55 8.32 -12.76 -12.83
N PRO A 56 8.28 -11.64 -13.58
CA PRO A 56 7.73 -10.39 -13.10
C PRO A 56 6.21 -10.44 -13.04
N TYR A 57 5.63 -9.85 -11.99
CA TYR A 57 4.20 -9.60 -11.81
C TYR A 57 3.98 -8.21 -11.24
N ASN A 58 3.06 -7.47 -11.82
CA ASN A 58 2.63 -6.17 -11.32
C ASN A 58 1.52 -6.38 -10.29
N LEU A 59 1.72 -5.87 -9.09
CA LEU A 59 0.80 -6.00 -7.98
C LEU A 59 0.30 -4.62 -7.55
N ASP A 60 -1.02 -4.40 -7.60
CA ASP A 60 -1.66 -3.19 -7.08
C ASP A 60 -1.47 -3.11 -5.55
N VAL A 61 -1.00 -1.97 -5.07
CA VAL A 61 -0.68 -1.78 -3.64
C VAL A 61 -1.94 -1.43 -2.86
N ASP A 62 -2.43 -2.39 -2.07
CA ASP A 62 -3.64 -2.25 -1.28
C ASP A 62 -3.37 -2.37 0.23
N THR A 63 -3.47 -1.24 0.94
CA THR A 63 -3.41 -1.20 2.41
C THR A 63 -4.75 -1.55 3.07
N GLY A 64 -5.79 -1.80 2.30
CA GLY A 64 -7.14 -2.12 2.77
C GLY A 64 -7.42 -3.62 2.85
N SER A 65 -6.64 -4.47 2.19
CA SER A 65 -6.78 -5.93 2.23
C SER A 65 -5.52 -6.62 2.76
N PRO A 66 -5.66 -7.73 3.52
CA PRO A 66 -4.53 -8.40 4.15
C PRO A 66 -3.93 -9.52 3.28
N LEU A 67 -4.53 -9.86 2.14
CA LEU A 67 -4.10 -10.95 1.28
C LEU A 67 -3.44 -10.45 0.00
N THR A 68 -2.18 -10.79 -0.20
CA THR A 68 -1.52 -10.69 -1.50
C THR A 68 -1.97 -11.85 -2.37
N TRP A 69 -2.37 -11.58 -3.63
CA TRP A 69 -2.77 -12.63 -4.57
C TRP A 69 -2.40 -12.29 -6.02
N LEU A 70 -2.25 -13.32 -6.84
CA LEU A 70 -2.00 -13.26 -8.28
C LEU A 70 -3.12 -13.96 -9.06
N GLU A 71 -3.41 -13.49 -10.28
CA GLU A 71 -4.18 -14.28 -11.24
C GLU A 71 -3.41 -15.54 -11.62
N CYS A 72 -4.07 -16.70 -11.50
CA CYS A 72 -3.49 -18.00 -11.80
C CYS A 72 -4.10 -18.65 -13.04
N ASP A 73 -3.27 -19.41 -13.75
CA ASP A 73 -3.68 -20.26 -14.86
C ASP A 73 -4.57 -21.40 -14.33
N ALA A 74 -5.88 -21.27 -14.52
CA ALA A 74 -6.85 -22.27 -14.10
C ALA A 74 -7.25 -23.18 -15.26
N PRO A 75 -7.40 -24.50 -15.03
CA PRO A 75 -7.65 -25.47 -16.10
C PRO A 75 -8.97 -25.29 -16.84
N LEU A 76 -9.92 -24.54 -16.29
CA LEU A 76 -11.30 -24.50 -16.79
C LEU A 76 -11.79 -23.13 -17.29
N GLN A 77 -11.19 -22.01 -16.92
CA GLN A 77 -11.56 -20.66 -17.38
C GLN A 77 -10.36 -19.71 -17.29
N SER A 78 -9.64 -19.56 -18.38
CA SER A 78 -8.64 -18.49 -18.46
C SER A 78 -9.33 -17.19 -18.89
N THR A 79 -9.79 -16.41 -17.93
CA THR A 79 -10.15 -15.01 -18.14
C THR A 79 -9.03 -14.09 -17.69
N HIS A 80 -7.79 -14.51 -17.87
CA HIS A 80 -6.62 -13.75 -17.50
C HIS A 80 -6.69 -12.31 -18.03
N LYS A 81 -6.58 -11.34 -17.14
CA LYS A 81 -6.73 -9.92 -17.44
C LYS A 81 -5.43 -9.14 -17.28
N GLY A 82 -4.46 -9.66 -16.54
CA GLY A 82 -3.20 -9.02 -16.23
C GLY A 82 -2.28 -8.77 -17.43
N PRO A 83 -1.25 -7.91 -17.29
CA PRO A 83 -0.29 -7.59 -18.35
C PRO A 83 0.70 -8.73 -18.65
N HIS A 84 0.98 -9.60 -17.67
CA HIS A 84 1.89 -10.73 -17.82
C HIS A 84 1.13 -12.04 -17.94
N GLU A 85 1.85 -13.16 -18.20
CA GLU A 85 1.25 -14.51 -18.17
C GLU A 85 0.74 -14.83 -16.76
N ALA A 86 -0.44 -15.45 -16.67
CA ALA A 86 -0.99 -15.93 -15.41
C ALA A 86 0.01 -16.84 -14.68
N TYR A 87 0.04 -16.75 -13.35
CA TYR A 87 0.90 -17.61 -12.54
C TYR A 87 0.48 -19.07 -12.68
N ARG A 88 1.47 -19.96 -12.85
CA ARG A 88 1.23 -21.41 -13.01
C ARG A 88 1.59 -22.14 -11.73
N PRO A 89 0.59 -22.57 -10.93
CA PRO A 89 0.83 -23.33 -9.72
C PRO A 89 1.43 -24.70 -10.03
N THR A 90 2.21 -25.21 -9.09
CA THR A 90 2.71 -26.58 -9.09
C THR A 90 2.19 -27.33 -7.86
N PRO A 91 2.07 -28.68 -7.89
CA PRO A 91 1.61 -29.42 -6.72
C PRO A 91 2.48 -29.22 -5.46
N THR A 92 3.73 -28.79 -5.65
CA THR A 92 4.70 -28.63 -4.55
C THR A 92 4.63 -27.27 -3.85
N ASN A 93 3.93 -26.28 -4.42
CA ASN A 93 3.79 -24.96 -3.83
C ASN A 93 2.38 -24.67 -3.26
N VAL A 94 1.48 -25.66 -3.30
CA VAL A 94 0.17 -25.56 -2.64
C VAL A 94 0.37 -25.62 -1.13
N VAL A 95 -0.24 -24.68 -0.41
CA VAL A 95 -0.23 -24.66 1.05
C VAL A 95 -1.35 -25.55 1.57
N PRO A 96 -1.05 -26.57 2.40
CA PRO A 96 -2.07 -27.41 3.02
C PRO A 96 -2.99 -26.61 3.97
N CYS A 97 -4.18 -27.12 4.19
CA CYS A 97 -5.16 -26.42 5.03
C CYS A 97 -4.70 -26.30 6.50
N ASP A 98 -3.99 -27.29 7.05
CA ASP A 98 -3.48 -27.30 8.42
C ASP A 98 -2.18 -26.51 8.62
N ASP A 99 -1.63 -25.90 7.56
CA ASP A 99 -0.44 -25.03 7.64
C ASP A 99 -0.77 -23.73 8.43
N GLU A 100 0.17 -23.26 9.23
CA GLU A 100 0.02 -22.05 10.04
C GLU A 100 -0.29 -20.81 9.19
N ARG A 101 0.21 -20.75 7.95
CA ARG A 101 -0.07 -19.67 6.99
C ARG A 101 -1.54 -19.65 6.58
N CYS A 102 -2.14 -20.84 6.37
CA CYS A 102 -3.56 -20.95 6.08
C CYS A 102 -4.41 -20.48 7.26
N VAL A 103 -4.07 -20.92 8.48
CA VAL A 103 -4.74 -20.49 9.71
C VAL A 103 -4.68 -18.97 9.86
N ALA A 104 -3.52 -18.37 9.57
CA ALA A 104 -3.34 -16.91 9.64
C ALA A 104 -4.21 -16.19 8.61
N VAL A 105 -4.19 -16.62 7.36
CA VAL A 105 -4.98 -16.03 6.27
C VAL A 105 -6.48 -16.16 6.55
N HIS A 106 -6.98 -17.32 6.95
CA HIS A 106 -8.39 -17.51 7.28
C HIS A 106 -8.84 -16.57 8.41
N ARG A 107 -8.03 -16.44 9.46
CA ARG A 107 -8.31 -15.50 10.55
C ARG A 107 -8.36 -14.05 10.06
N ASP A 108 -7.39 -13.62 9.26
CA ASP A 108 -7.27 -12.25 8.77
C ASP A 108 -8.42 -11.90 7.79
N LEU A 109 -8.91 -12.88 7.04
CA LEU A 109 -10.07 -12.75 6.15
C LEU A 109 -11.41 -12.97 6.87
N GLY A 110 -11.41 -13.39 8.15
CA GLY A 110 -12.62 -13.70 8.89
C GLY A 110 -13.34 -14.98 8.41
N LEU A 111 -12.60 -15.90 7.78
CA LEU A 111 -13.10 -17.17 7.29
C LEU A 111 -13.10 -18.23 8.40
N ALA A 112 -14.08 -19.14 8.35
CA ALA A 112 -14.05 -20.32 9.18
C ALA A 112 -12.93 -21.26 8.70
N HIS A 113 -12.05 -21.67 9.64
CA HIS A 113 -10.99 -22.61 9.32
C HIS A 113 -11.49 -24.05 9.50
N ASP A 114 -11.74 -24.75 8.37
CA ASP A 114 -12.26 -26.12 8.35
C ASP A 114 -11.56 -26.94 7.26
N CYS A 115 -10.71 -27.87 7.66
CA CYS A 115 -9.91 -28.74 6.80
C CYS A 115 -10.59 -30.08 6.48
N THR A 116 -11.86 -30.28 6.83
CA THR A 116 -12.53 -31.58 6.65
C THR A 116 -12.83 -31.92 5.19
N ARG A 117 -12.98 -30.91 4.32
CA ARG A 117 -13.30 -31.09 2.90
C ARG A 117 -12.06 -31.15 2.03
N ASN A 118 -11.13 -30.24 2.23
CA ASN A 118 -9.92 -30.07 1.43
C ASN A 118 -8.69 -30.00 2.32
N PRO A 119 -8.21 -31.12 2.92
CA PRO A 119 -7.06 -31.08 3.82
C PRO A 119 -5.74 -30.72 3.12
N ASP A 120 -5.65 -31.00 1.83
CA ASP A 120 -4.41 -30.88 1.06
C ASP A 120 -4.20 -29.45 0.48
N GLN A 121 -5.18 -28.55 0.62
CA GLN A 121 -5.10 -27.17 0.14
C GLN A 121 -5.83 -26.19 1.04
N CYS A 122 -5.36 -24.96 1.03
CA CYS A 122 -5.94 -23.83 1.72
C CYS A 122 -6.79 -23.00 0.77
N ASP A 123 -8.11 -23.19 0.79
CA ASP A 123 -9.05 -22.42 -0.03
C ASP A 123 -9.30 -21.05 0.60
N TYR A 124 -9.41 -20.01 -0.21
CA TYR A 124 -9.83 -18.69 0.25
C TYR A 124 -10.88 -18.06 -0.65
N VAL A 125 -11.66 -17.17 -0.07
CA VAL A 125 -12.54 -16.23 -0.77
C VAL A 125 -12.43 -14.87 -0.09
N PHE A 126 -12.29 -13.83 -0.89
CA PHE A 126 -12.22 -12.46 -0.39
C PHE A 126 -13.02 -11.53 -1.31
N GLY A 127 -13.84 -10.66 -0.73
CA GLY A 127 -14.63 -9.66 -1.45
C GLY A 127 -14.19 -8.24 -1.09
N TYR A 128 -14.03 -7.43 -2.11
CA TYR A 128 -13.69 -6.01 -1.99
C TYR A 128 -14.97 -5.15 -1.85
N LYS A 129 -14.80 -3.93 -1.38
CA LYS A 129 -15.94 -3.02 -1.14
C LYS A 129 -16.56 -2.47 -2.41
N ASP A 130 -15.82 -2.46 -3.50
CA ASP A 130 -16.28 -2.07 -4.85
C ASP A 130 -17.05 -3.18 -5.57
N GLY A 131 -17.21 -4.35 -4.93
CA GLY A 131 -17.90 -5.51 -5.47
C GLY A 131 -17.01 -6.49 -6.22
N GLU A 132 -15.70 -6.21 -6.30
CA GLU A 132 -14.74 -7.20 -6.79
C GLU A 132 -14.52 -8.31 -5.77
N SER A 133 -14.11 -9.48 -6.25
CA SER A 133 -13.77 -10.61 -5.39
C SER A 133 -12.62 -11.42 -5.97
N SER A 134 -11.94 -12.16 -5.11
CA SER A 134 -10.97 -13.17 -5.50
C SER A 134 -11.24 -14.46 -4.75
N LEU A 135 -11.35 -15.55 -5.50
CA LEU A 135 -11.51 -16.91 -5.00
C LEU A 135 -10.35 -17.75 -5.49
N GLY A 136 -9.73 -18.53 -4.61
CA GLY A 136 -8.55 -19.26 -4.99
C GLY A 136 -8.01 -20.19 -3.91
N VAL A 137 -6.77 -20.61 -4.10
CA VAL A 137 -6.00 -21.41 -3.14
C VAL A 137 -4.73 -20.68 -2.73
N LEU A 138 -4.30 -20.92 -1.49
CA LEU A 138 -3.05 -20.35 -1.00
C LEU A 138 -1.87 -21.16 -1.53
N LEU A 139 -0.90 -20.47 -2.09
CA LEU A 139 0.38 -21.01 -2.54
C LEU A 139 1.51 -20.42 -1.71
N ALA A 140 2.68 -21.04 -1.79
CA ALA A 140 3.92 -20.47 -1.29
C ALA A 140 5.03 -20.64 -2.32
N ASP A 141 5.74 -19.57 -2.64
CA ASP A 141 6.85 -19.60 -3.58
C ASP A 141 7.91 -18.57 -3.24
N GLN A 142 9.02 -18.59 -3.96
CA GLN A 142 10.15 -17.70 -3.75
C GLN A 142 9.89 -16.32 -4.32
N PHE A 143 10.10 -15.28 -3.50
CA PHE A 143 10.04 -13.89 -3.91
C PHE A 143 11.44 -13.31 -4.03
N SER A 144 11.78 -12.74 -5.19
CA SER A 144 13.03 -12.00 -5.38
C SER A 144 12.81 -10.56 -4.92
N LEU A 145 13.40 -10.19 -3.79
CA LEU A 145 13.26 -8.87 -3.19
C LEU A 145 14.40 -7.94 -3.65
N PRO A 146 14.18 -6.63 -3.77
CA PRO A 146 15.21 -5.66 -4.13
C PRO A 146 16.15 -5.40 -2.94
N THR A 147 16.91 -6.40 -2.55
CA THR A 147 17.91 -6.35 -1.48
C THR A 147 19.27 -6.75 -2.05
N ASN A 148 20.35 -6.33 -1.38
CA ASN A 148 21.71 -6.77 -1.71
C ASN A 148 21.97 -8.24 -1.32
N ASN A 149 20.96 -8.94 -0.81
CA ASN A 149 21.05 -10.30 -0.35
C ASN A 149 20.38 -11.22 -1.37
N GLU A 150 21.03 -12.33 -1.73
CA GLU A 150 20.47 -13.36 -2.63
C GLU A 150 19.33 -14.16 -1.96
N ASN A 151 18.97 -13.83 -0.73
CA ASN A 151 17.91 -14.52 0.00
C ASN A 151 16.56 -14.27 -0.65
N ARG A 152 15.94 -15.34 -1.12
CA ARG A 152 14.61 -15.35 -1.74
C ARG A 152 13.65 -16.03 -0.77
N PRO A 153 12.94 -15.25 0.09
CA PRO A 153 12.00 -15.84 1.03
C PRO A 153 10.88 -16.59 0.33
N ASN A 154 10.44 -17.68 0.93
CA ASN A 154 9.26 -18.42 0.53
C ASN A 154 8.05 -17.80 1.22
N LEU A 155 7.24 -17.04 0.47
CA LEU A 155 6.10 -16.31 1.00
C LEU A 155 4.78 -16.90 0.49
N ALA A 156 3.78 -16.93 1.36
CA ALA A 156 2.44 -17.35 1.01
C ALA A 156 1.66 -16.22 0.32
N PHE A 157 0.91 -16.58 -0.72
CA PHE A 157 0.03 -15.68 -1.47
C PHE A 157 -1.15 -16.45 -2.08
N GLY A 158 -2.22 -15.75 -2.39
CA GLY A 158 -3.38 -16.32 -3.04
C GLY A 158 -3.13 -16.55 -4.55
N CYS A 159 -3.53 -17.71 -5.04
CA CYS A 159 -3.64 -18.04 -6.44
C CYS A 159 -5.10 -17.89 -6.82
N GLY A 160 -5.49 -16.72 -7.32
CA GLY A 160 -6.87 -16.42 -7.73
C GLY A 160 -7.17 -17.03 -9.09
N TYR A 161 -8.13 -17.92 -9.14
CA TYR A 161 -8.59 -18.57 -10.37
C TYR A 161 -10.02 -18.18 -10.74
N ASP A 162 -10.71 -17.45 -9.87
CA ASP A 162 -12.01 -16.88 -10.14
C ASP A 162 -12.11 -15.49 -9.49
N GLN A 163 -12.30 -14.48 -10.33
CA GLN A 163 -12.47 -13.09 -9.93
C GLN A 163 -13.80 -12.61 -10.47
N GLU A 164 -14.75 -12.36 -9.57
CA GLU A 164 -16.04 -11.78 -9.88
C GLU A 164 -16.06 -10.29 -9.56
N GLY A 165 -16.90 -9.55 -10.27
CA GLY A 165 -17.07 -8.12 -10.08
C GLY A 165 -16.04 -7.29 -10.85
N GLY A 166 -15.95 -6.02 -10.47
CA GLY A 166 -15.10 -5.06 -11.17
C GLY A 166 -15.71 -4.60 -12.49
N GLN A 167 -15.52 -3.36 -12.73
CA GLN A 167 -16.01 -2.52 -13.83
C GLN A 167 -16.41 -3.26 -15.10
N GLU A 168 -17.59 -2.91 -15.62
CA GLU A 168 -18.15 -3.26 -16.92
C GLU A 168 -17.41 -4.33 -17.71
N ALA A 169 -18.01 -5.48 -17.90
CA ALA A 169 -17.48 -6.60 -18.66
C ALA A 169 -16.75 -6.11 -19.92
N GLY A 170 -15.42 -6.16 -19.91
CA GLY A 170 -14.59 -5.76 -21.05
C GLY A 170 -13.47 -4.73 -20.78
N LYS A 171 -13.43 -4.04 -19.65
CA LYS A 171 -12.26 -3.23 -19.29
C LYS A 171 -11.23 -4.11 -18.59
N LYS A 172 -10.16 -4.40 -19.31
CA LYS A 172 -8.93 -5.01 -18.79
C LYS A 172 -8.37 -4.10 -17.71
N LEU A 173 -8.06 -4.64 -16.51
CA LEU A 173 -7.11 -4.03 -15.59
C LEU A 173 -5.74 -4.10 -16.27
N VAL A 174 -5.39 -3.06 -17.01
CA VAL A 174 -4.29 -3.10 -18.00
C VAL A 174 -2.94 -3.20 -17.33
N GLU A 175 -2.83 -2.90 -16.01
CA GLU A 175 -1.55 -2.61 -15.36
C GLU A 175 -1.19 -3.59 -14.22
N ALA A 176 -2.12 -4.43 -13.72
CA ALA A 176 -1.86 -5.32 -12.60
C ALA A 176 -2.21 -6.79 -12.90
N ASP A 177 -1.40 -7.71 -12.37
CA ASP A 177 -1.60 -9.17 -12.43
C ASP A 177 -2.27 -9.70 -11.14
N GLY A 178 -2.46 -8.84 -10.16
CA GLY A 178 -3.03 -9.16 -8.87
C GLY A 178 -2.88 -7.99 -7.90
N VAL A 179 -3.03 -8.28 -6.61
CA VAL A 179 -3.03 -7.29 -5.53
C VAL A 179 -1.92 -7.60 -4.52
N LEU A 180 -1.15 -6.60 -4.14
CA LEU A 180 -0.26 -6.62 -2.99
C LEU A 180 -1.06 -6.20 -1.76
N GLY A 181 -1.74 -7.13 -1.14
CA GLY A 181 -2.48 -6.89 0.11
C GLY A 181 -1.51 -6.75 1.27
N ILE A 182 -1.39 -5.53 1.78
CA ILE A 182 -0.56 -5.17 2.94
C ILE A 182 -1.39 -4.53 4.05
N GLY A 183 -2.67 -4.89 4.10
CA GLY A 183 -3.58 -4.58 5.20
C GLY A 183 -3.12 -5.21 6.52
N ARG A 184 -3.74 -4.81 7.62
CA ARG A 184 -3.39 -5.27 8.94
C ARG A 184 -3.77 -6.73 9.15
N GLY A 185 -2.78 -7.59 9.30
CA GLY A 185 -2.96 -9.03 9.49
C GLY A 185 -1.77 -9.68 10.14
N THR A 186 -1.78 -11.00 10.21
CA THR A 186 -0.68 -11.82 10.70
C THR A 186 -0.18 -12.78 9.61
N GLY A 187 -1.00 -13.00 8.58
CA GLY A 187 -0.68 -13.72 7.36
C GLY A 187 -0.32 -12.78 6.19
N ASP A 188 -0.38 -11.47 6.38
CA ASP A 188 0.01 -10.50 5.37
C ASP A 188 1.51 -10.58 5.03
N LEU A 189 1.89 -10.04 3.89
CA LEU A 189 3.25 -10.16 3.36
C LEU A 189 4.30 -9.53 4.29
N VAL A 190 4.00 -8.38 4.92
CA VAL A 190 4.94 -7.69 5.82
C VAL A 190 5.17 -8.51 7.10
N SER A 191 4.10 -9.11 7.64
CA SER A 191 4.17 -10.02 8.78
C SER A 191 5.00 -11.27 8.46
N GLN A 192 4.85 -11.85 7.27
CA GLN A 192 5.66 -12.99 6.82
C GLN A 192 7.15 -12.63 6.68
N LEU A 193 7.46 -11.46 6.13
CA LEU A 193 8.85 -10.97 6.02
C LEU A 193 9.49 -10.79 7.41
N LYS A 194 8.74 -10.27 8.37
CA LYS A 194 9.19 -10.15 9.76
C LYS A 194 9.43 -11.52 10.41
N GLN A 195 8.47 -12.45 10.28
CA GLN A 195 8.57 -13.79 10.85
C GLN A 195 9.79 -14.56 10.33
N GLN A 196 10.16 -14.36 9.05
CA GLN A 196 11.35 -14.96 8.45
C GLN A 196 12.64 -14.18 8.72
N GLY A 197 12.58 -13.08 9.48
CA GLY A 197 13.75 -12.27 9.83
C GLY A 197 14.35 -11.49 8.66
N ILE A 198 13.60 -11.32 7.57
CA ILE A 198 14.00 -10.54 6.38
C ILE A 198 13.99 -9.04 6.71
N ILE A 199 13.00 -8.61 7.48
CA ILE A 199 12.94 -7.29 8.09
C ILE A 199 12.93 -7.42 9.61
N THR A 200 13.45 -6.41 10.32
CA THR A 200 13.54 -6.42 11.79
C THR A 200 12.23 -5.97 12.44
N ASP A 201 11.52 -5.06 11.81
CA ASP A 201 10.33 -4.41 12.35
C ASP A 201 9.14 -4.61 11.41
N ASN A 202 7.96 -4.94 11.94
CA ASN A 202 6.72 -4.96 11.17
C ASN A 202 6.23 -3.52 10.96
N ILE A 203 6.98 -2.82 10.12
CA ILE A 203 6.72 -1.45 9.70
C ILE A 203 6.80 -1.40 8.19
N PHE A 204 5.91 -0.67 7.57
CA PHE A 204 6.02 -0.32 6.16
C PHE A 204 5.53 1.10 5.94
N GLY A 205 5.83 1.62 4.77
CA GLY A 205 5.30 2.92 4.34
C GLY A 205 5.39 3.09 2.85
N HIS A 206 4.61 4.02 2.34
CA HIS A 206 4.61 4.39 0.94
C HIS A 206 4.63 5.91 0.78
N CYS A 207 5.06 6.35 -0.39
CA CYS A 207 4.98 7.73 -0.82
C CYS A 207 4.53 7.75 -2.28
N LEU A 208 3.37 8.34 -2.54
CA LEU A 208 2.74 8.39 -3.86
C LEU A 208 2.99 9.75 -4.50
N GLY A 209 3.57 9.77 -5.70
CA GLY A 209 3.88 11.00 -6.42
C GLY A 209 2.62 11.60 -7.08
N VAL A 210 2.48 12.94 -7.05
CA VAL A 210 1.34 13.63 -7.72
C VAL A 210 1.36 13.52 -9.25
N HIS A 211 2.52 13.20 -9.81
CA HIS A 211 2.66 12.92 -11.25
C HIS A 211 2.86 11.43 -11.53
N GLY A 212 2.38 10.58 -10.62
CA GLY A 212 2.58 9.14 -10.65
C GLY A 212 3.89 8.69 -10.04
N GLY A 213 4.05 7.38 -9.89
CA GLY A 213 5.22 6.78 -9.28
C GLY A 213 5.37 7.03 -7.79
N GLY A 214 6.57 6.83 -7.29
CA GLY A 214 6.88 6.95 -5.86
C GLY A 214 7.67 5.75 -5.34
N PHE A 215 7.50 5.44 -4.07
CA PHE A 215 8.16 4.29 -3.46
C PHE A 215 7.30 3.62 -2.37
N LEU A 216 7.52 2.31 -2.20
CA LEU A 216 7.02 1.48 -1.12
C LEU A 216 8.22 0.88 -0.38
N PHE A 217 8.21 0.89 0.95
CA PHE A 217 9.26 0.26 1.73
C PHE A 217 8.70 -0.65 2.83
N PHE A 218 9.45 -1.72 3.14
CA PHE A 218 9.22 -2.62 4.27
C PHE A 218 10.42 -2.59 5.21
N GLY A 219 10.16 -2.48 6.52
CA GLY A 219 11.16 -2.32 7.58
C GLY A 219 11.26 -0.89 8.11
N GLY A 220 11.79 -0.71 9.32
CA GLY A 220 11.78 0.56 10.06
C GLY A 220 12.85 1.58 9.65
N ASP A 221 13.84 1.21 8.85
CA ASP A 221 15.05 2.04 8.58
C ASP A 221 14.77 3.25 7.71
N ARG A 222 13.66 3.24 6.97
CA ARG A 222 13.25 4.33 6.06
C ARG A 222 12.25 5.28 6.69
N VAL A 223 11.87 5.02 7.93
CA VAL A 223 11.03 5.93 8.70
C VAL A 223 11.82 7.19 9.02
N PRO A 224 11.33 8.38 8.64
CA PRO A 224 12.02 9.62 8.97
C PRO A 224 12.21 9.78 10.48
N SER A 225 13.39 10.22 10.90
CA SER A 225 13.73 10.39 12.31
C SER A 225 13.01 11.58 12.97
N ALA A 226 12.49 12.51 12.17
CA ALA A 226 11.80 13.73 12.64
C ALA A 226 10.72 14.16 11.63
N GLY A 227 9.81 15.02 12.06
CA GLY A 227 8.78 15.63 11.20
C GLY A 227 7.57 14.74 10.92
N VAL A 228 7.51 13.53 11.47
CA VAL A 228 6.36 12.64 11.32
C VAL A 228 5.32 12.96 12.38
N THR A 229 4.10 13.20 11.93
CA THR A 229 2.91 13.28 12.81
C THR A 229 2.37 11.87 13.02
N TRP A 230 2.15 11.48 14.27
CA TRP A 230 1.71 10.14 14.63
C TRP A 230 0.34 10.15 15.31
N VAL A 231 -0.49 9.16 14.95
CA VAL A 231 -1.75 8.87 15.63
C VAL A 231 -1.83 7.39 15.98
N PRO A 232 -2.47 7.00 17.09
CA PRO A 232 -2.66 5.59 17.41
C PRO A 232 -3.60 4.94 16.39
N MET A 233 -3.38 3.65 16.09
CA MET A 233 -4.31 2.83 15.34
C MET A 233 -5.52 2.48 16.21
N ALA A 234 -6.72 2.61 15.63
CA ALA A 234 -7.94 2.11 16.27
C ALA A 234 -7.90 0.59 16.41
N GLN A 235 -8.55 0.09 17.45
CA GLN A 235 -8.69 -1.34 17.67
C GLN A 235 -10.00 -1.85 17.07
N ASN A 236 -10.05 -3.15 16.75
CA ASN A 236 -11.26 -3.85 16.26
C ASN A 236 -11.84 -3.29 14.94
N VAL A 237 -10.98 -2.88 14.03
CA VAL A 237 -11.34 -2.38 12.70
C VAL A 237 -11.09 -3.40 11.58
N GLY A 238 -10.92 -4.68 11.93
CA GLY A 238 -10.56 -5.74 10.97
C GLY A 238 -9.15 -5.55 10.43
N SER A 239 -8.97 -5.82 9.14
CA SER A 239 -7.69 -5.70 8.43
C SER A 239 -7.35 -4.27 7.99
N HIS A 240 -8.19 -3.29 8.30
CA HIS A 240 -7.95 -1.91 7.88
C HIS A 240 -7.01 -1.17 8.85
N TYR A 241 -6.25 -0.24 8.31
CA TYR A 241 -5.52 0.76 9.08
C TYR A 241 -6.43 1.96 9.32
N SER A 242 -6.78 2.22 10.57
CA SER A 242 -7.68 3.30 10.94
C SER A 242 -7.06 4.16 12.04
N PRO A 243 -7.00 5.48 11.86
CA PRO A 243 -6.61 6.41 12.91
C PRO A 243 -7.74 6.69 13.92
N GLY A 244 -8.86 5.96 13.84
CA GLY A 244 -10.05 6.22 14.63
C GLY A 244 -10.95 7.29 14.00
N ALA A 245 -11.81 7.88 14.84
CA ALA A 245 -12.73 8.94 14.38
C ALA A 245 -11.95 10.17 13.90
N ALA A 246 -12.35 10.69 12.76
CA ALA A 246 -11.80 11.91 12.18
C ALA A 246 -12.90 12.98 12.03
N THR A 247 -12.50 14.23 12.11
CA THR A 247 -13.34 15.38 11.75
C THR A 247 -12.75 16.02 10.51
N LEU A 248 -13.57 16.17 9.48
CA LEU A 248 -13.21 16.95 8.29
C LEU A 248 -13.56 18.42 8.59
N ASN A 249 -12.54 19.25 8.71
CA ASN A 249 -12.70 20.69 8.89
C ASN A 249 -12.57 21.38 7.54
N LEU A 250 -13.64 22.01 7.16
CA LEU A 250 -13.66 22.93 6.04
C LEU A 250 -13.64 24.33 6.64
N ASN A 251 -12.54 25.04 6.46
CA ASN A 251 -12.43 26.44 6.92
C ASN A 251 -13.32 27.41 6.12
N VAL A 252 -14.51 26.96 5.71
CA VAL A 252 -15.48 27.75 4.95
C VAL A 252 -16.90 27.47 5.47
N GLN A 253 -17.69 28.50 5.69
CA GLN A 253 -19.14 28.42 5.82
C GLN A 253 -19.69 27.85 4.49
N LEU A 254 -20.11 26.60 4.50
CA LEU A 254 -20.56 25.91 3.29
C LEU A 254 -22.06 26.09 3.10
N GLU A 255 -22.42 26.82 2.07
CA GLU A 255 -23.72 26.63 1.38
C GLU A 255 -23.57 25.63 0.18
N TYR A 256 -22.33 25.19 -0.15
CA TYR A 256 -22.02 24.20 -1.22
C TYR A 256 -20.92 23.23 -0.81
N PRO A 257 -20.96 21.97 -1.30
CA PRO A 257 -19.98 20.97 -0.89
C PRO A 257 -18.56 21.32 -1.37
N VAL A 258 -17.65 21.28 -0.42
CA VAL A 258 -16.20 21.28 -0.56
C VAL A 258 -15.56 22.49 -1.24
N GLY A 259 -15.24 23.51 -0.46
CA GLY A 259 -14.07 24.41 -0.62
C GLY A 259 -13.89 25.22 -1.89
N VAL A 260 -14.80 25.17 -2.86
CA VAL A 260 -14.68 25.93 -4.10
C VAL A 260 -15.16 27.35 -3.89
N THR A 261 -14.26 28.31 -3.79
CA THR A 261 -14.60 29.74 -3.84
C THR A 261 -14.82 30.10 -5.32
N LEU A 262 -16.02 29.83 -5.82
CA LEU A 262 -16.38 30.17 -7.21
C LEU A 262 -16.68 31.67 -7.42
N GLU A 263 -16.76 32.48 -6.35
CA GLU A 263 -16.95 33.94 -6.50
C GLU A 263 -15.78 34.55 -7.25
N GLY A 264 -16.03 34.92 -8.51
CA GLY A 264 -15.05 35.53 -9.42
C GLY A 264 -14.14 34.56 -10.18
N SER A 265 -14.38 33.22 -10.08
CA SER A 265 -13.64 32.26 -10.90
C SER A 265 -14.26 32.11 -12.28
N SER A 266 -13.43 31.77 -13.28
CA SER A 266 -13.85 31.44 -14.65
C SER A 266 -14.42 30.02 -14.79
N LEU A 267 -14.45 29.25 -13.69
CA LEU A 267 -14.90 27.84 -13.69
C LEU A 267 -16.43 27.76 -13.81
N THR A 268 -16.91 26.99 -14.76
CA THR A 268 -18.34 26.72 -14.99
C THR A 268 -18.62 25.26 -14.62
N LYS A 269 -19.64 25.01 -13.80
CA LYS A 269 -20.04 23.65 -13.44
C LYS A 269 -20.54 22.87 -14.64
N VAL A 270 -20.08 21.64 -14.78
CA VAL A 270 -20.44 20.72 -15.89
C VAL A 270 -20.64 19.32 -15.36
N ASP A 271 -21.37 18.51 -16.11
CA ASP A 271 -21.54 17.09 -15.82
C ASP A 271 -20.35 16.28 -16.37
N ASP A 272 -20.04 15.17 -15.67
CA ASP A 272 -19.08 14.18 -16.11
C ASP A 272 -19.61 12.77 -15.82
N ASP A 273 -19.28 11.81 -16.69
CA ASP A 273 -19.83 10.47 -16.60
C ASP A 273 -19.26 9.65 -15.42
N ALA A 274 -18.08 10.01 -14.94
CA ALA A 274 -17.35 9.26 -13.91
C ALA A 274 -17.29 9.98 -12.55
N LEU A 275 -17.30 11.33 -12.55
CA LEU A 275 -17.09 12.13 -11.33
C LEU A 275 -18.25 13.11 -11.12
N ALA A 276 -18.79 13.13 -9.92
CA ALA A 276 -20.03 13.81 -9.61
C ALA A 276 -19.94 15.36 -9.64
N GLU A 277 -18.79 15.93 -9.34
CA GLU A 277 -18.62 17.38 -9.19
C GLU A 277 -17.45 17.83 -10.06
N CYS A 278 -17.75 18.42 -11.24
CA CYS A 278 -16.77 18.85 -12.22
C CYS A 278 -17.02 20.29 -12.69
N TRP A 279 -15.95 20.93 -13.15
CA TRP A 279 -15.95 22.27 -13.73
C TRP A 279 -15.04 22.31 -14.94
N GLU A 280 -15.30 23.27 -15.82
CA GLU A 280 -14.48 23.57 -16.99
C GLU A 280 -14.19 25.06 -17.09
N GLU A 281 -13.17 25.40 -17.85
CA GLU A 281 -12.86 26.77 -18.33
C GLU A 281 -13.10 26.89 -19.83
N ASN A 282 -12.98 28.11 -20.36
CA ASN A 282 -13.08 28.36 -21.81
C ASN A 282 -12.05 27.55 -22.61
N GLU A 283 -10.85 27.34 -22.03
CA GLU A 283 -9.79 26.51 -22.57
C GLU A 283 -9.64 25.26 -21.72
N PRO A 284 -9.37 24.08 -22.30
CA PRO A 284 -9.18 22.86 -21.53
C PRO A 284 -8.03 22.96 -20.53
N ILE A 285 -8.30 22.64 -19.27
CA ILE A 285 -7.32 22.61 -18.19
C ILE A 285 -6.35 21.46 -18.45
N GLN A 286 -5.04 21.73 -18.41
CA GLN A 286 -4.02 20.72 -18.70
C GLN A 286 -3.49 20.04 -17.44
N PHE A 287 -3.27 20.83 -16.38
CA PHE A 287 -2.68 20.35 -15.14
C PHE A 287 -3.43 20.88 -13.92
N VAL A 288 -3.34 20.16 -12.82
CA VAL A 288 -3.89 20.60 -11.51
C VAL A 288 -3.29 21.95 -11.12
N ASP A 289 -2.03 22.19 -11.42
CA ASP A 289 -1.33 23.44 -11.11
C ASP A 289 -1.96 24.67 -11.75
N ASP A 290 -2.66 24.53 -12.88
CA ASP A 290 -3.32 25.65 -13.58
C ASP A 290 -4.52 26.18 -12.79
N VAL A 291 -5.12 25.33 -11.94
CA VAL A 291 -6.40 25.65 -11.27
C VAL A 291 -6.34 25.52 -9.74
N LYS A 292 -5.33 24.86 -9.15
CA LYS A 292 -5.29 24.60 -7.70
C LYS A 292 -5.42 25.86 -6.84
N SER A 293 -4.98 27.02 -7.34
CA SER A 293 -5.11 28.29 -6.63
C SER A 293 -6.56 28.75 -6.42
N LYS A 294 -7.52 28.18 -7.17
CA LYS A 294 -8.96 28.46 -7.05
C LYS A 294 -9.62 27.59 -5.96
N PHE A 295 -8.93 26.62 -5.42
CA PHE A 295 -9.38 25.68 -4.40
C PHE A 295 -8.63 25.93 -3.09
N LYS A 296 -9.26 25.57 -1.97
CA LYS A 296 -8.66 25.74 -0.63
C LYS A 296 -8.20 24.40 -0.07
N PRO A 297 -7.11 24.37 0.72
CA PRO A 297 -6.74 23.15 1.44
C PRO A 297 -7.88 22.69 2.37
N LEU A 298 -8.03 21.37 2.48
CA LEU A 298 -8.90 20.72 3.46
C LEU A 298 -8.05 20.25 4.64
N GLU A 299 -8.67 20.03 5.78
CA GLU A 299 -8.00 19.52 6.97
C GLU A 299 -8.76 18.32 7.54
N LEU A 300 -8.06 17.19 7.68
CA LEU A 300 -8.53 16.04 8.43
C LEU A 300 -7.92 16.05 9.82
N THR A 301 -8.74 16.13 10.83
CA THR A 301 -8.31 16.12 12.22
C THR A 301 -8.69 14.79 12.88
N PHE A 302 -7.70 14.11 13.43
CA PHE A 302 -7.83 12.85 14.13
C PHE A 302 -7.65 13.03 15.63
N GLY A 303 -8.38 12.24 16.43
CA GLY A 303 -8.30 12.29 17.89
C GLY A 303 -9.03 13.48 18.52
N HIS A 304 -8.82 13.68 19.82
CA HIS A 304 -9.48 14.71 20.61
C HIS A 304 -8.52 15.36 21.61
N GLY A 305 -8.72 16.65 21.86
CA GLY A 305 -7.98 17.39 22.90
C GLY A 305 -6.47 17.46 22.62
N ALA A 306 -5.67 17.17 23.64
CA ALA A 306 -4.20 17.23 23.54
C ALA A 306 -3.56 16.16 22.61
N ASN A 307 -4.34 15.14 22.23
CA ASN A 307 -3.89 14.07 21.32
C ASN A 307 -4.45 14.29 19.90
N GLN A 308 -4.84 15.49 19.56
CA GLN A 308 -5.33 15.84 18.24
C GLN A 308 -4.17 15.97 17.25
N ALA A 309 -4.33 15.41 16.06
CA ALA A 309 -3.39 15.54 14.95
C ALA A 309 -4.15 15.90 13.66
N THR A 310 -3.62 16.85 12.91
CA THR A 310 -4.26 17.34 11.67
C THR A 310 -3.40 16.99 10.46
N MET A 311 -4.05 16.47 9.43
CA MET A 311 -3.48 16.25 8.10
C MET A 311 -4.09 17.30 7.16
N GLU A 312 -3.26 18.15 6.60
CA GLU A 312 -3.67 19.09 5.57
C GLU A 312 -3.78 18.34 4.23
N ILE A 313 -4.85 18.56 3.49
CA ILE A 313 -5.07 18.00 2.17
C ILE A 313 -5.11 19.17 1.17
N PRO A 314 -4.01 19.46 0.47
CA PRO A 314 -3.98 20.53 -0.51
C PRO A 314 -4.82 20.17 -1.73
N PRO A 315 -5.17 21.16 -2.57
CA PRO A 315 -6.04 20.95 -3.72
C PRO A 315 -5.59 19.81 -4.64
N GLU A 316 -4.31 19.69 -4.90
CA GLU A 316 -3.73 18.61 -5.73
C GLU A 316 -3.96 17.19 -5.18
N ASN A 317 -4.36 17.06 -3.91
CA ASN A 317 -4.66 15.78 -3.27
C ASN A 317 -6.16 15.47 -3.19
N TYR A 318 -7.02 16.32 -3.78
CA TYR A 318 -8.46 16.06 -3.81
C TYR A 318 -9.16 16.54 -5.09
N ILE A 319 -8.44 17.15 -6.04
CA ILE A 319 -8.95 17.45 -7.37
C ILE A 319 -8.23 16.60 -8.42
N VAL A 320 -8.91 16.32 -9.52
CA VAL A 320 -8.41 15.55 -10.66
C VAL A 320 -8.69 16.33 -11.93
N VAL A 321 -7.70 16.44 -12.83
CA VAL A 321 -7.91 16.97 -14.17
C VAL A 321 -8.14 15.81 -15.12
N THR A 322 -9.29 15.79 -15.80
CA THR A 322 -9.67 14.71 -16.70
C THR A 322 -8.98 14.86 -18.08
N LYS A 323 -8.97 13.79 -18.87
CA LYS A 323 -8.46 13.82 -20.25
C LYS A 323 -9.17 14.83 -21.16
N THR A 324 -10.40 15.22 -20.80
CA THR A 324 -11.19 16.22 -21.53
C THR A 324 -10.92 17.65 -21.06
N GLY A 325 -10.01 17.85 -20.10
CA GLY A 325 -9.66 19.17 -19.57
C GLY A 325 -10.66 19.74 -18.57
N LYS A 326 -11.49 18.88 -17.94
CA LYS A 326 -12.33 19.27 -16.81
C LYS A 326 -11.55 19.09 -15.49
N VAL A 327 -11.78 19.94 -14.51
CA VAL A 327 -11.35 19.73 -13.12
C VAL A 327 -12.48 19.18 -12.31
N CYS A 328 -12.27 18.06 -11.63
CA CYS A 328 -13.30 17.37 -10.85
C CYS A 328 -12.85 17.12 -9.41
N LEU A 329 -13.82 16.97 -8.49
CA LEU A 329 -13.50 16.49 -7.14
C LEU A 329 -13.19 14.99 -7.18
N GLY A 330 -12.02 14.63 -6.65
CA GLY A 330 -11.63 13.26 -6.38
C GLY A 330 -12.13 12.75 -5.02
N ILE A 331 -13.20 13.34 -4.49
CA ILE A 331 -13.88 12.93 -3.26
C ILE A 331 -15.24 12.40 -3.65
N LEU A 332 -15.50 11.13 -3.37
CA LEU A 332 -16.73 10.43 -3.74
C LEU A 332 -17.64 10.25 -2.53
N ASN A 333 -18.94 10.19 -2.78
CA ASN A 333 -19.91 9.84 -1.76
C ASN A 333 -19.93 8.33 -1.54
N GLY A 334 -19.32 7.89 -0.43
CA GLY A 334 -19.24 6.47 -0.08
C GLY A 334 -20.57 5.75 0.08
N SER A 335 -21.67 6.47 0.43
CA SER A 335 -23.00 5.88 0.55
C SER A 335 -23.53 5.30 -0.77
N GLN A 336 -23.07 5.79 -1.90
CA GLN A 336 -23.47 5.28 -3.23
C GLN A 336 -22.85 3.94 -3.58
N ILE A 337 -21.78 3.56 -2.84
CA ILE A 337 -21.03 2.30 -3.03
C ILE A 337 -21.02 1.44 -1.76
N GLY A 338 -21.98 1.64 -0.86
CA GLY A 338 -22.14 0.82 0.35
C GLY A 338 -21.17 1.13 1.49
N LEU A 339 -20.57 2.31 1.48
CA LEU A 339 -19.64 2.79 2.54
C LEU A 339 -20.31 3.72 3.54
N ASP A 340 -21.57 3.51 3.90
CA ASP A 340 -22.37 4.39 4.75
C ASP A 340 -21.75 4.70 6.14
N ARG A 341 -20.84 3.85 6.61
CA ARG A 341 -20.22 3.96 7.93
C ARG A 341 -18.70 3.98 7.91
N LEU A 342 -18.11 4.04 6.72
CA LEU A 342 -16.67 4.00 6.53
C LEU A 342 -16.23 5.16 5.64
N ASN A 343 -15.29 5.96 6.14
CA ASN A 343 -14.59 6.95 5.33
C ASN A 343 -13.23 6.38 4.95
N LEU A 344 -12.96 6.29 3.65
CA LEU A 344 -11.68 5.82 3.12
C LEU A 344 -10.82 7.00 2.71
N ILE A 345 -9.55 6.97 3.10
CA ILE A 345 -8.52 7.87 2.60
C ILE A 345 -7.74 7.07 1.55
N GLY A 346 -7.92 7.42 0.30
CA GLY A 346 -7.31 6.74 -0.83
C GLY A 346 -6.02 7.39 -1.32
N GLY A 347 -5.44 6.81 -2.37
CA GLY A 347 -4.18 7.25 -2.99
C GLY A 347 -4.15 8.72 -3.35
N ASN A 348 -5.26 9.29 -3.85
CA ASN A 348 -5.33 10.71 -4.20
C ASN A 348 -5.00 11.61 -3.01
N THR A 349 -5.63 11.38 -1.86
CA THR A 349 -5.40 12.17 -0.63
C THR A 349 -3.99 11.99 -0.07
N MET A 350 -3.38 10.83 -0.26
CA MET A 350 -2.06 10.49 0.29
C MET A 350 -0.87 10.90 -0.58
N GLN A 351 -1.10 11.50 -1.75
CA GLN A 351 -0.01 11.96 -2.62
C GLN A 351 0.89 12.99 -1.92
N ASN A 352 2.21 12.92 -2.18
CA ASN A 352 3.24 13.73 -1.54
C ASN A 352 3.23 13.71 0.00
N TYR A 353 2.75 12.59 0.54
CA TYR A 353 2.96 12.21 1.93
C TYR A 353 3.69 10.87 2.00
N ILE A 354 4.72 10.80 2.81
CA ILE A 354 5.20 9.52 3.29
C ILE A 354 4.22 9.04 4.36
N MET A 355 3.48 7.98 4.03
CA MET A 355 2.57 7.31 4.97
C MET A 355 3.31 6.14 5.62
N ILE A 356 3.17 5.99 6.93
CA ILE A 356 3.90 4.99 7.71
C ILE A 356 2.93 4.21 8.58
N TYR A 357 3.02 2.89 8.51
CA TYR A 357 2.20 1.96 9.28
C TYR A 357 3.12 1.18 10.22
N ASP A 358 3.16 1.60 11.50
CA ASP A 358 3.99 1.01 12.55
C ASP A 358 3.15 0.01 13.35
N ASN A 359 3.16 -1.25 12.90
CA ASN A 359 2.43 -2.33 13.57
C ASN A 359 3.05 -2.70 14.92
N GLU A 360 4.34 -2.42 15.14
CA GLU A 360 5.02 -2.67 16.41
C GLU A 360 4.47 -1.77 17.53
N ARG A 361 4.15 -0.52 17.20
CA ARG A 361 3.64 0.48 18.15
C ARG A 361 2.17 0.79 17.95
N ALA A 362 1.49 0.08 17.03
CA ALA A 362 0.09 0.26 16.68
C ALA A 362 -0.24 1.74 16.42
N ARG A 363 0.48 2.37 15.45
CA ARG A 363 0.31 3.79 15.09
C ARG A 363 0.49 4.01 13.60
N ILE A 364 -0.18 5.05 13.10
CA ILE A 364 -0.04 5.53 11.73
C ILE A 364 0.68 6.88 11.78
N GLY A 365 1.63 7.07 10.89
CA GLY A 365 2.37 8.32 10.76
C GLY A 365 2.26 8.90 9.36
N TRP A 366 2.40 10.22 9.27
CA TRP A 366 2.54 10.91 7.98
C TRP A 366 3.45 12.12 8.09
N ALA A 367 4.13 12.42 6.99
CA ALA A 367 4.90 13.64 6.82
C ALA A 367 4.86 14.07 5.36
N ARG A 368 4.89 15.37 5.08
CA ARG A 368 5.09 15.89 3.72
C ARG A 368 6.43 15.43 3.18
N ALA A 369 6.47 14.94 1.96
CA ALA A 369 7.69 14.45 1.33
C ALA A 369 7.63 14.64 -0.19
N SER A 370 8.81 14.78 -0.81
CA SER A 370 8.96 14.53 -2.24
C SER A 370 8.99 13.03 -2.47
N CYS A 371 8.00 12.47 -3.15
CA CYS A 371 7.92 11.04 -3.39
C CYS A 371 8.84 10.55 -4.51
N TYR A 372 9.61 11.43 -5.13
CA TYR A 372 10.63 11.13 -6.14
C TYR A 372 12.03 10.96 -5.53
N GLU A 373 12.19 11.35 -4.26
CA GLU A 373 13.44 11.24 -3.53
C GLU A 373 13.21 10.45 -2.25
N MET A 374 13.83 9.29 -2.14
CA MET A 374 13.67 8.46 -0.96
C MET A 374 14.51 8.99 0.21
N PRO A 375 13.95 9.17 1.41
CA PRO A 375 14.72 9.56 2.59
C PRO A 375 15.85 8.56 2.86
N GLY A 376 17.08 9.05 3.00
CA GLY A 376 18.25 8.25 3.37
C GLY A 376 18.93 7.46 2.27
N LEU A 377 18.54 7.65 1.01
CA LEU A 377 19.40 7.35 -0.14
C LEU A 377 20.08 8.67 -0.54
N GLU A 378 21.38 8.79 -0.26
CA GLU A 378 22.21 9.74 -1.01
C GLU A 378 22.04 9.40 -2.49
N PRO A 379 21.86 10.39 -3.39
CA PRO A 379 21.83 10.10 -4.80
C PRO A 379 23.13 9.37 -5.14
N LEU A 380 23.03 8.16 -5.68
CA LEU A 380 24.17 7.46 -6.26
C LEU A 380 24.72 8.42 -7.32
N ILE A 381 25.86 9.02 -7.00
CA ILE A 381 26.60 9.90 -7.89
C ILE A 381 26.93 9.07 -9.13
N GLY A 382 26.14 9.18 -10.19
CA GLY A 382 26.45 8.55 -11.45
C GLY A 382 25.27 8.04 -12.27
N SER A 383 24.22 8.84 -12.49
CA SER A 383 23.39 8.67 -13.69
C SER A 383 22.88 10.03 -14.15
N ARG A 384 23.83 10.81 -14.74
CA ARG A 384 23.46 11.76 -15.78
C ARG A 384 23.43 10.94 -17.08
N LEU A 385 22.28 10.73 -17.64
CA LEU A 385 22.06 10.67 -19.08
C LEU A 385 20.68 11.25 -19.38
#